data_31c12575d2ed1b1a2ddc515787860dfb
#
_entry.id   31c12575d2ed1b1a2ddc515787860dfb
#
_cell.length_a   1.000
_cell.length_b   1.000
_cell.length_c   1.000
_cell.angle_alpha   90.00
_cell.angle_beta   90.00
_cell.angle_gamma   90.00
#
_symmetry.space_group_name_H-M   'P 1'
#
loop_
_entity.id
_entity.type
_entity.pdbx_description
1 polymer ?
#
loop_
_entity_poly.entity_id
_entity_poly.type
_entity_poly.pdbx_seq_one_letter_code
_entity_poly.pdbx_strand_id
1 'polypeptide(L)' 'MKLPIVYTLPTCRASDTLKADWTRAGIKFEERLVSEKQDWLDEALNYGDMVPIIVYPEGRVEIGYKNLIG' A
#
# COMPACT_ATOMS: atom_id res chain seq x y z
N MET A 1 -7.28 -8.91 15.18
CA MET A 1 -6.18 -9.23 14.27
C MET A 1 -5.74 -7.99 13.52
N LYS A 2 -4.45 -7.82 13.36
CA LYS A 2 -3.92 -6.68 12.61
C LYS A 2 -3.89 -7.02 11.13
N LEU A 3 -4.23 -6.03 10.31
CA LEU A 3 -4.19 -6.17 8.86
C LEU A 3 -2.94 -5.51 8.31
N PRO A 4 -2.42 -5.99 7.16
CA PRO A 4 -1.42 -5.22 6.44
C PRO A 4 -1.96 -3.86 6.07
N ILE A 5 -1.11 -2.84 6.13
CA ILE A 5 -1.46 -1.49 5.72
C ILE A 5 -0.84 -1.24 4.35
N VAL A 6 -1.65 -0.74 3.42
CA VAL A 6 -1.19 -0.48 2.05
C VAL A 6 -1.37 1.00 1.75
N TYR A 7 -0.26 1.71 1.54
CA TYR A 7 -0.28 3.11 1.15
C TYR A 7 -0.33 3.20 -0.36
N THR A 8 -1.34 3.88 -0.90
CA THR A 8 -1.63 3.92 -2.32
C THR A 8 -1.87 5.33 -2.84
N LEU A 9 -1.91 5.46 -4.16
CA LEU A 9 -2.36 6.67 -4.84
C LEU A 9 -3.49 6.31 -5.80
N PRO A 10 -4.42 7.26 -6.09
CA PRO A 10 -5.63 6.94 -6.86
C PRO A 10 -5.38 6.44 -8.28
N THR A 11 -4.33 6.92 -8.94
CA THR A 11 -4.07 6.56 -10.34
C THR A 11 -2.85 5.67 -10.48
N CYS A 12 -2.49 4.96 -9.44
CA CYS A 12 -1.31 4.11 -9.44
C CYS A 12 -1.67 2.71 -9.95
N ARG A 13 -1.09 2.33 -11.08
CA ARG A 13 -1.36 1.03 -11.68
C ARG A 13 -0.95 -0.12 -10.77
N ALA A 14 0.21 0.00 -10.13
CA ALA A 14 0.68 -1.05 -9.21
C ALA A 14 -0.24 -1.19 -8.01
N SER A 15 -0.73 -0.07 -7.48
CA SER A 15 -1.68 -0.09 -6.37
C SER A 15 -2.99 -0.75 -6.78
N ASP A 16 -3.49 -0.43 -7.97
CA ASP A 16 -4.73 -1.02 -8.47
C ASP A 16 -4.57 -2.52 -8.67
N THR A 17 -3.46 -2.96 -9.22
CA THR A 17 -3.19 -4.38 -9.42
C THR A 17 -3.13 -5.12 -8.09
N LEU A 18 -2.44 -4.55 -7.11
CA LEU A 18 -2.35 -5.12 -5.77
C LEU A 18 -3.73 -5.29 -5.15
N LYS A 19 -4.54 -4.22 -5.19
CA LYS A 19 -5.87 -4.26 -4.58
C LYS A 19 -6.77 -5.30 -5.25
N ALA A 20 -6.72 -5.39 -6.57
CA ALA A 20 -7.53 -6.35 -7.30
C ALA A 20 -7.10 -7.77 -6.97
N ASP A 21 -5.80 -8.06 -6.96
CA ASP A 21 -5.29 -9.39 -6.67
C ASP A 21 -5.62 -9.83 -5.24
N TRP A 22 -5.40 -8.94 -4.28
CA TRP A 22 -5.64 -9.28 -2.87
C TRP A 22 -7.13 -9.44 -2.57
N THR A 23 -7.96 -8.61 -3.18
CA THR A 23 -9.41 -8.75 -3.03
C THR A 23 -9.89 -10.09 -3.58
N ARG A 24 -9.37 -10.47 -4.75
CA ARG A 24 -9.72 -11.74 -5.38
C ARG A 24 -9.24 -12.93 -4.54
N ALA A 25 -8.08 -12.80 -3.92
CA ALA A 25 -7.51 -13.86 -3.10
C ALA A 25 -8.11 -13.93 -1.69
N GLY A 26 -8.96 -12.98 -1.33
CA GLY A 26 -9.55 -12.94 0.01
C GLY A 26 -8.61 -12.39 1.08
N ILE A 27 -7.53 -11.72 0.67
CA ILE A 27 -6.59 -11.11 1.61
C ILE A 27 -7.14 -9.75 2.04
N LYS A 28 -7.34 -9.58 3.33
CA LYS A 28 -7.84 -8.31 3.87
C LYS A 28 -6.67 -7.39 4.18
N PHE A 29 -6.88 -6.09 3.96
CA PHE A 29 -5.85 -5.08 4.19
C PHE A 29 -6.52 -3.75 4.48
N GLU A 30 -5.75 -2.83 5.08
CA GLU A 30 -6.20 -1.46 5.30
C GLU A 30 -5.54 -0.58 4.24
N GLU A 31 -6.35 0.03 3.38
CA GLU A 31 -5.83 0.94 2.36
C GLU A 31 -5.78 2.36 2.91
N ARG A 32 -4.65 3.03 2.68
CA ARG A 32 -4.47 4.42 3.04
C ARG A 32 -4.06 5.20 1.80
N LEU A 33 -5.01 5.95 1.22
CA LEU A 33 -4.74 6.81 0.08
C LEU A 33 -3.98 8.03 0.57
N VAL A 34 -2.70 8.12 0.25
CA VAL A 34 -1.84 9.17 0.78
C VAL A 34 -2.22 10.56 0.28
N SER A 35 -3.02 10.64 -0.79
CA SER A 35 -3.53 11.91 -1.27
C SER A 35 -4.71 12.45 -0.45
N GLU A 36 -5.29 11.64 0.44
CA GLU A 36 -6.45 12.06 1.21
C GLU A 36 -6.11 12.69 2.55
N LYS A 37 -5.00 12.25 3.16
CA LYS A 37 -4.59 12.77 4.46
C LYS A 37 -3.10 13.00 4.49
N GLN A 38 -2.71 14.19 4.95
CA GLN A 38 -1.29 14.53 5.07
C GLN A 38 -0.57 13.57 6.02
N ASP A 39 -1.24 13.13 7.10
CA ASP A 39 -0.64 12.19 8.03
C ASP A 39 -0.26 10.88 7.34
N TRP A 40 -1.09 10.39 6.44
CA TRP A 40 -0.83 9.16 5.72
C TRP A 40 0.36 9.32 4.76
N LEU A 41 0.45 10.49 4.13
CA LEU A 41 1.60 10.79 3.27
C LEU A 41 2.89 10.81 4.10
N ASP A 42 2.86 11.46 5.25
CA ASP A 42 4.03 11.53 6.13
C ASP A 42 4.44 10.14 6.59
N GLU A 43 3.48 9.29 6.96
CA GLU A 43 3.75 7.90 7.35
C GLU A 43 4.41 7.14 6.21
N ALA A 44 3.86 7.27 5.00
CA ALA A 44 4.38 6.57 3.85
C ALA A 44 5.82 7.00 3.53
N LEU A 45 6.10 8.28 3.64
CA LEU A 45 7.43 8.81 3.36
C LEU A 45 8.49 8.28 4.34
N ASN A 46 8.08 7.84 5.54
CA ASN A 46 9.01 7.20 6.48
C ASN A 46 9.50 5.85 5.96
N TYR A 47 8.75 5.22 5.06
CA TYR A 47 9.11 3.91 4.50
C TYR A 47 9.75 4.03 3.12
N GLY A 48 9.31 5.01 2.32
CA GLY A 48 9.83 5.21 0.99
C GLY A 48 9.08 6.32 0.28
N ASP A 49 9.48 6.61 -0.95
CA ASP A 49 8.87 7.68 -1.75
C ASP A 49 8.12 7.16 -2.96
N MET A 50 7.86 5.87 -3.01
CA MET A 50 7.11 5.24 -4.09
C MET A 50 5.97 4.42 -3.55
N VAL A 51 4.90 4.27 -4.31
CA VAL A 51 3.74 3.47 -3.94
C VAL A 51 3.57 2.31 -4.91
N PRO A 52 2.92 1.24 -4.52
CA PRO A 52 2.34 1.00 -3.20
C PRO A 52 3.40 0.64 -2.16
N ILE A 53 3.13 1.00 -0.91
CA ILE A 53 3.96 0.58 0.22
C ILE A 53 3.12 -0.34 1.08
N ILE A 54 3.61 -1.55 1.33
CA ILE A 54 2.91 -2.53 2.13
C ILE A 54 3.65 -2.68 3.46
N VAL A 55 2.95 -2.43 4.56
CA VAL A 55 3.51 -2.61 5.90
C VAL A 55 2.78 -3.76 6.55
N TYR A 56 3.48 -4.86 6.75
CA TYR A 56 2.90 -6.06 7.35
C TYR A 56 2.85 -5.93 8.88
N PRO A 57 1.91 -6.62 9.53
CA PRO A 57 1.78 -6.53 10.99
C PRO A 57 3.03 -6.92 11.76
N GLU A 58 3.86 -7.77 11.17
CA GLU A 58 5.11 -8.20 11.79
C GLU A 58 6.23 -7.19 11.66
N GLY A 59 6.03 -6.11 10.89
CA GLY A 59 7.01 -5.05 10.70
C GLY A 59 7.72 -5.06 9.36
N ARG A 60 7.52 -6.10 8.54
CA ARG A 60 8.13 -6.14 7.22
C ARG A 60 7.51 -5.08 6.30
N VAL A 61 8.32 -4.46 5.47
CA VAL A 61 7.87 -3.43 4.53
C VAL A 61 8.27 -3.84 3.12
N GLU A 62 7.33 -3.73 2.19
CA GLU A 62 7.59 -3.96 0.77
C GLU A 62 7.15 -2.74 -0.03
N ILE A 63 7.95 -2.36 -1.02
CA ILE A 63 7.68 -1.21 -1.89
C ILE A 63 7.52 -1.71 -3.30
N GLY A 64 6.42 -1.31 -3.94
CA GLY A 64 6.08 -1.79 -5.27
C GLY A 64 5.31 -3.09 -5.21
N TYR A 65 4.85 -3.56 -6.37
CA TYR A 65 4.07 -4.79 -6.46
C TYR A 65 4.31 -5.44 -7.81
N LYS A 66 4.81 -6.69 -7.79
CA LYS A 66 5.08 -7.47 -8.99
C LYS A 66 5.93 -6.68 -10.00
N ASN A 67 7.00 -6.05 -9.50
CA ASN A 67 7.89 -5.23 -10.31
C ASN A 67 7.24 -4.00 -10.93
N LEU A 68 6.04 -3.64 -10.47
CA LEU A 68 5.38 -2.41 -10.86
C LEU A 68 5.63 -1.35 -9.80
N ILE A 69 5.84 -0.12 -10.23
CA ILE A 69 6.00 1.02 -9.33
C ILE A 69 5.12 2.14 -9.86
N GLY A 70 4.29 2.66 -8.98
CA GLY A 70 3.31 3.68 -9.34
C GLY A 70 3.82 5.09 -9.42
#